data_6b04b972f3048b7d15f61ee0c5e27a29
#
_entry.id   6b04b972f3048b7d15f61ee0c5e27a29
#
_cell.length_a   1.000
_cell.length_b   1.000
_cell.length_c   1.000
_cell.angle_alpha   90.00
_cell.angle_beta   90.00
_cell.angle_gamma   90.00
#
_symmetry.space_group_name_H-M   'P 1'
#
loop_
_entity.id
_entity.type
_entity.pdbx_description
1 polymer ?
#
loop_
_entity_poly.entity_id
_entity_poly.type
_entity_poly.pdbx_seq_one_letter_code
_entity_poly.pdbx_strand_id
1 'polypeptide(L)'
;MTFHIGAKPGDIAETVLLPGDPYRAKWAAHKFLQNPVLVNEVRGMLGFTGTYKGHPVTIHGSGMGMPSLSIYANELIRDYGAQTLIRIGSAGALQPHVKVRDVVLAQTASTNGSPSRAIFRALNFAPCADFGLLTAAHQAALKIGVPVHVGGIYSSDTFYDERQDLSDQLQRHGTLCVEMEAAELYTLAARYQRRALAVLTISDHILTDDALPAEQRETSFGAMVEVALEAAFA
;
A
#
# COMPACT_ATOMS: atom_id res chain seq x y z
N MET A 1 20.04 6.07 -11.76
CA MET A 1 19.04 5.42 -12.62
C MET A 1 19.17 3.92 -12.47
N THR A 2 18.05 3.24 -12.28
CA THR A 2 17.95 1.78 -12.26
C THR A 2 17.26 1.29 -13.53
N PHE A 3 16.92 -0.01 -13.63
CA PHE A 3 16.22 -0.54 -14.80
C PHE A 3 14.77 -0.04 -14.92
N HIS A 4 14.14 0.33 -13.81
CA HIS A 4 12.70 0.66 -13.78
C HIS A 4 12.42 2.06 -13.24
N ILE A 5 13.41 2.73 -12.62
CA ILE A 5 13.29 4.09 -12.09
C ILE A 5 14.36 4.98 -12.73
N GLY A 6 13.89 6.02 -13.46
CA GLY A 6 14.75 6.97 -14.18
C GLY A 6 15.23 8.15 -13.34
N ALA A 7 14.83 8.24 -12.07
CA ALA A 7 15.24 9.31 -11.16
C ALA A 7 16.76 9.36 -10.97
N LYS A 8 17.28 10.55 -10.71
CA LYS A 8 18.70 10.75 -10.33
C LYS A 8 18.89 10.48 -8.83
N PRO A 9 20.14 10.22 -8.39
CA PRO A 9 20.44 10.21 -6.96
C PRO A 9 20.00 11.52 -6.29
N GLY A 10 19.23 11.40 -5.20
CA GLY A 10 18.69 12.54 -4.46
C GLY A 10 17.31 13.03 -4.94
N ASP A 11 16.78 12.55 -6.07
CA ASP A 11 15.44 12.91 -6.53
C ASP A 11 14.32 12.20 -5.73
N ILE A 12 14.61 11.05 -5.15
CA ILE A 12 13.66 10.24 -4.35
C ILE A 12 13.86 10.52 -2.86
N ALA A 13 12.79 10.81 -2.15
CA ALA A 13 12.80 11.02 -0.70
C ALA A 13 12.93 9.69 0.08
N GLU A 14 13.40 9.77 1.34
CA GLU A 14 13.44 8.60 2.24
C GLU A 14 12.05 8.06 2.60
N THR A 15 11.02 8.89 2.53
CA THR A 15 9.62 8.51 2.71
C THR A 15 8.95 8.38 1.37
N VAL A 16 8.43 7.19 1.07
CA VAL A 16 7.79 6.87 -0.21
C VAL A 16 6.39 6.30 0.02
N LEU A 17 5.38 6.94 -0.60
CA LEU A 17 4.03 6.39 -0.71
C LEU A 17 3.89 5.61 -2.02
N LEU A 18 3.29 4.41 -1.94
CA LEU A 18 3.21 3.45 -3.03
C LEU A 18 1.76 3.10 -3.40
N PRO A 19 1.08 3.89 -4.25
CA PRO A 19 -0.13 3.43 -4.93
C PRO A 19 0.22 2.39 -6.00
N GLY A 20 -0.66 1.43 -6.25
CA GLY A 20 -0.52 0.50 -7.38
C GLY A 20 -0.66 1.22 -8.73
N ASP A 21 -1.59 2.16 -8.81
CA ASP A 21 -1.93 2.93 -10.00
C ASP A 21 -1.04 4.17 -10.17
N PRO A 22 -0.32 4.33 -11.30
CA PRO A 22 0.54 5.49 -11.56
C PRO A 22 -0.26 6.81 -11.69
N TYR A 23 -1.49 6.78 -12.15
CA TYR A 23 -2.34 7.99 -12.19
C TYR A 23 -2.82 8.41 -10.80
N ARG A 24 -3.04 7.44 -9.89
CA ARG A 24 -3.24 7.75 -8.47
C ARG A 24 -1.99 8.39 -7.86
N ALA A 25 -0.80 7.95 -8.23
CA ALA A 25 0.44 8.61 -7.80
C ALA A 25 0.47 10.07 -8.25
N LYS A 26 0.14 10.35 -9.51
CA LYS A 26 0.03 11.70 -10.06
C LYS A 26 -1.01 12.54 -9.30
N TRP A 27 -2.23 12.00 -9.16
CA TRP A 27 -3.32 12.69 -8.47
C TRP A 27 -2.95 13.02 -7.02
N ALA A 28 -2.44 12.03 -6.27
CA ALA A 28 -2.08 12.22 -4.87
C ALA A 28 -0.94 13.23 -4.69
N ALA A 29 0.08 13.19 -5.57
CA ALA A 29 1.18 14.14 -5.52
C ALA A 29 0.69 15.58 -5.73
N HIS A 30 -0.12 15.82 -6.76
CA HIS A 30 -0.61 17.17 -7.05
C HIS A 30 -1.64 17.69 -6.03
N LYS A 31 -2.36 16.79 -5.36
CA LYS A 31 -3.36 17.17 -4.36
C LYS A 31 -2.75 17.43 -2.98
N PHE A 32 -1.72 16.68 -2.58
CA PHE A 32 -1.23 16.69 -1.21
C PHE A 32 0.17 17.25 -1.03
N LEU A 33 1.01 17.23 -2.07
CA LEU A 33 2.38 17.72 -1.97
C LEU A 33 2.50 19.16 -2.46
N GLN A 34 3.40 19.91 -1.84
CA GLN A 34 3.84 21.21 -2.35
C GLN A 34 4.96 20.98 -3.38
N ASN A 35 4.86 21.72 -4.49
CA ASN A 35 5.85 21.70 -5.59
C ASN A 35 6.22 20.29 -6.08
N PRO A 36 5.23 19.42 -6.44
CA PRO A 36 5.52 18.09 -6.91
C PRO A 36 6.25 18.12 -8.26
N VAL A 37 7.40 17.45 -8.33
CA VAL A 37 8.22 17.29 -9.53
C VAL A 37 8.15 15.84 -10.00
N LEU A 38 7.94 15.63 -11.30
CA LEU A 38 7.99 14.31 -11.92
C LEU A 38 9.45 13.80 -11.90
N VAL A 39 9.70 12.70 -11.21
CA VAL A 39 11.02 12.09 -11.07
C VAL A 39 11.15 10.74 -11.76
N ASN A 40 10.04 10.11 -12.10
CA ASN A 40 10.01 8.88 -12.88
C ASN A 40 8.80 8.80 -13.81
N GLU A 41 9.03 8.34 -15.03
CA GLU A 41 8.01 7.98 -16.02
C GLU A 41 8.39 6.72 -16.81
N VAL A 42 9.46 6.04 -16.41
CA VAL A 42 9.91 4.81 -17.07
C VAL A 42 8.79 3.77 -17.03
N ARG A 43 8.48 3.18 -18.17
CA ARG A 43 7.40 2.19 -18.37
C ARG A 43 6.00 2.71 -17.98
N GLY A 44 5.79 4.03 -17.97
CA GLY A 44 4.54 4.65 -17.54
C GLY A 44 4.32 4.63 -16.01
N MET A 45 5.30 4.19 -15.23
CA MET A 45 5.21 4.13 -13.78
C MET A 45 5.61 5.49 -13.20
N LEU A 46 4.61 6.35 -13.05
CA LEU A 46 4.82 7.73 -12.63
C LEU A 46 5.28 7.83 -11.17
N GLY A 47 6.28 8.67 -10.93
CA GLY A 47 6.77 9.00 -9.59
C GLY A 47 6.98 10.51 -9.46
N PHE A 48 6.55 11.09 -8.34
CA PHE A 48 6.64 12.51 -8.05
C PHE A 48 7.26 12.73 -6.67
N THR A 49 8.17 13.69 -6.57
CA THR A 49 8.73 14.13 -5.29
C THR A 49 8.34 15.57 -5.03
N GLY A 50 7.91 15.86 -3.82
CA GLY A 50 7.55 17.19 -3.33
C GLY A 50 7.68 17.25 -1.82
N THR A 51 7.00 18.18 -1.18
CA THR A 51 7.02 18.31 0.28
C THR A 51 5.61 18.24 0.88
N TYR A 52 5.49 17.60 2.03
CA TYR A 52 4.29 17.62 2.87
C TYR A 52 4.64 18.22 4.24
N LYS A 53 4.02 19.34 4.59
CA LYS A 53 4.32 20.07 5.85
C LYS A 53 5.83 20.32 6.05
N GLY A 54 6.56 20.60 4.97
CA GLY A 54 8.01 20.84 4.99
C GLY A 54 8.90 19.59 4.91
N HIS A 55 8.34 18.39 4.94
CA HIS A 55 9.07 17.13 4.84
C HIS A 55 9.08 16.60 3.40
N PRO A 56 10.24 16.17 2.87
CA PRO A 56 10.30 15.56 1.54
C PRO A 56 9.52 14.24 1.49
N VAL A 57 8.72 14.06 0.43
CA VAL A 57 7.95 12.83 0.17
C VAL A 57 8.00 12.51 -1.30
N THR A 58 8.18 11.25 -1.62
CA THR A 58 7.95 10.71 -2.96
C THR A 58 6.65 9.92 -2.99
N ILE A 59 5.82 10.13 -4.01
CA ILE A 59 4.66 9.26 -4.31
C ILE A 59 4.94 8.61 -5.65
N HIS A 60 5.10 7.29 -5.64
CA HIS A 60 5.56 6.51 -6.79
C HIS A 60 4.65 5.31 -7.06
N GLY A 61 4.18 5.13 -8.28
CA GLY A 61 3.42 3.95 -8.66
C GLY A 61 4.22 2.67 -8.45
N SER A 62 3.56 1.60 -8.04
CA SER A 62 4.19 0.28 -7.83
C SER A 62 3.71 -0.80 -8.80
N GLY A 63 2.68 -0.51 -9.60
CA GLY A 63 1.95 -1.50 -10.39
C GLY A 63 1.07 -2.39 -9.50
N MET A 64 0.43 -3.37 -10.13
CA MET A 64 -0.44 -4.34 -9.47
C MET A 64 0.31 -5.66 -9.24
N GLY A 65 0.09 -6.23 -8.06
CA GLY A 65 0.62 -7.53 -7.66
C GLY A 65 2.01 -7.48 -7.03
N MET A 66 2.27 -8.47 -6.17
CA MET A 66 3.53 -8.59 -5.43
C MET A 66 4.78 -8.57 -6.33
N PRO A 67 4.81 -9.22 -7.51
CA PRO A 67 5.99 -9.17 -8.38
C PRO A 67 6.32 -7.77 -8.88
N SER A 68 5.30 -6.96 -9.24
CA SER A 68 5.51 -5.58 -9.68
C SER A 68 6.00 -4.71 -8.53
N LEU A 69 5.30 -4.74 -7.39
CA LEU A 69 5.72 -4.00 -6.19
C LEU A 69 7.15 -4.37 -5.78
N SER A 70 7.52 -5.65 -5.83
CA SER A 70 8.86 -6.14 -5.47
C SER A 70 9.96 -5.46 -6.28
N ILE A 71 9.76 -5.25 -7.57
CA ILE A 71 10.71 -4.55 -8.44
C ILE A 71 10.95 -3.12 -7.91
N TYR A 72 9.90 -2.33 -7.81
CA TYR A 72 10.02 -0.92 -7.43
C TYR A 72 10.48 -0.75 -5.99
N ALA A 73 9.95 -1.53 -5.04
CA ALA A 73 10.36 -1.45 -3.64
C ALA A 73 11.84 -1.82 -3.44
N ASN A 74 12.35 -2.85 -4.13
CA ASN A 74 13.78 -3.17 -4.08
C ASN A 74 14.64 -2.01 -4.60
N GLU A 75 14.32 -1.43 -5.75
CA GLU A 75 15.09 -0.32 -6.31
C GLU A 75 15.00 0.92 -5.43
N LEU A 76 13.82 1.27 -4.93
CA LEU A 76 13.63 2.41 -4.01
C LEU A 76 14.47 2.25 -2.73
N ILE A 77 14.51 1.06 -2.15
CA ILE A 77 15.28 0.80 -0.93
C ILE A 77 16.79 0.77 -1.19
N ARG A 78 17.22 0.01 -2.19
CA ARG A 78 18.64 -0.31 -2.39
C ARG A 78 19.40 0.79 -3.12
N ASP A 79 18.75 1.42 -4.10
CA ASP A 79 19.41 2.33 -5.01
C ASP A 79 19.08 3.80 -4.70
N TYR A 80 17.94 4.07 -4.07
CA TYR A 80 17.51 5.43 -3.69
C TYR A 80 17.43 5.67 -2.20
N GLY A 81 17.64 4.65 -1.35
CA GLY A 81 17.78 4.81 0.08
C GLY A 81 16.46 5.02 0.84
N ALA A 82 15.32 4.62 0.28
CA ALA A 82 14.02 4.71 0.97
C ALA A 82 14.06 4.00 2.33
N GLN A 83 13.60 4.69 3.38
CA GLN A 83 13.58 4.22 4.77
C GLN A 83 12.17 3.86 5.23
N THR A 84 11.17 4.59 4.74
CA THR A 84 9.76 4.41 5.11
C THR A 84 8.94 4.24 3.83
N LEU A 85 8.25 3.12 3.71
CA LEU A 85 7.44 2.81 2.54
C LEU A 85 5.99 2.56 2.99
N ILE A 86 5.05 3.38 2.50
CA ILE A 86 3.64 3.25 2.85
C ILE A 86 2.83 2.96 1.59
N ARG A 87 2.25 1.76 1.51
CA ARG A 87 1.30 1.43 0.47
C ARG A 87 0.00 2.18 0.70
N ILE A 88 -0.49 2.86 -0.32
CA ILE A 88 -1.80 3.52 -0.37
C ILE A 88 -2.64 2.86 -1.46
N GLY A 89 -3.43 1.87 -1.08
CA GLY A 89 -4.10 0.96 -2.01
C GLY A 89 -5.61 0.89 -1.87
N SER A 90 -6.25 0.25 -2.86
CA SER A 90 -7.63 -0.21 -2.76
C SER A 90 -7.67 -1.67 -2.32
N ALA A 91 -8.79 -2.10 -1.72
CA ALA A 91 -9.01 -3.46 -1.27
C ALA A 91 -10.49 -3.84 -1.33
N GLY A 92 -10.77 -5.13 -1.50
CA GLY A 92 -12.12 -5.70 -1.40
C GLY A 92 -12.41 -6.16 0.03
N ALA A 93 -13.52 -5.73 0.64
CA ALA A 93 -13.89 -6.11 1.99
C ALA A 93 -14.35 -7.58 2.07
N LEU A 94 -13.92 -8.27 3.14
CA LEU A 94 -14.31 -9.65 3.47
C LEU A 94 -15.17 -9.74 4.74
N GLN A 95 -15.37 -8.64 5.47
CA GLN A 95 -16.14 -8.63 6.71
C GLN A 95 -17.41 -7.77 6.58
N PRO A 96 -18.56 -8.22 7.08
CA PRO A 96 -19.82 -7.47 6.94
C PRO A 96 -19.81 -6.08 7.60
N HIS A 97 -18.94 -5.86 8.59
CA HIS A 97 -18.82 -4.60 9.30
C HIS A 97 -17.84 -3.60 8.63
N VAL A 98 -17.04 -4.05 7.66
CA VAL A 98 -16.10 -3.21 6.91
C VAL A 98 -16.80 -2.75 5.64
N LYS A 99 -17.01 -1.44 5.49
CA LYS A 99 -17.84 -0.86 4.43
C LYS A 99 -17.00 -0.25 3.32
N VAL A 100 -17.59 -0.12 2.14
CA VAL A 100 -17.01 0.65 1.04
C VAL A 100 -16.69 2.07 1.53
N ARG A 101 -15.48 2.53 1.23
CA ARG A 101 -14.82 3.78 1.68
C ARG A 101 -14.22 3.76 3.09
N ASP A 102 -14.41 2.72 3.89
CA ASP A 102 -13.68 2.58 5.13
C ASP A 102 -12.17 2.45 4.88
N VAL A 103 -11.37 2.89 5.85
CA VAL A 103 -9.92 2.72 5.85
C VAL A 103 -9.54 1.48 6.62
N VAL A 104 -8.68 0.65 6.05
CA VAL A 104 -8.08 -0.51 6.72
C VAL A 104 -6.57 -0.27 6.88
N LEU A 105 -6.09 -0.37 8.10
CA LEU A 105 -4.68 -0.41 8.44
C LEU A 105 -4.26 -1.87 8.58
N ALA A 106 -3.45 -2.34 7.65
CA ALA A 106 -3.06 -3.75 7.61
C ALA A 106 -1.97 -4.04 8.66
N GLN A 107 -2.35 -4.64 9.77
CA GLN A 107 -1.42 -5.07 10.80
C GLN A 107 -0.55 -6.22 10.32
N THR A 108 -1.16 -7.22 9.68
CA THR A 108 -0.49 -8.38 9.09
C THR A 108 -1.08 -8.67 7.72
N ALA A 109 -0.30 -9.32 6.85
CA ALA A 109 -0.76 -9.72 5.53
C ALA A 109 -0.45 -11.20 5.26
N SER A 110 -1.48 -12.04 5.30
CA SER A 110 -1.38 -13.43 4.82
C SER A 110 -1.25 -13.43 3.29
N THR A 111 -0.63 -14.46 2.72
CA THR A 111 -0.51 -14.55 1.26
C THR A 111 -0.42 -15.99 0.75
N ASN A 112 -0.92 -16.19 -0.45
CA ASN A 112 -0.63 -17.37 -1.28
C ASN A 112 0.57 -17.15 -2.20
N GLY A 113 1.18 -15.97 -2.16
CA GLY A 113 2.20 -15.51 -3.10
C GLY A 113 3.50 -16.29 -3.05
N SER A 114 4.17 -16.35 -4.19
CA SER A 114 5.40 -17.12 -4.36
C SER A 114 6.65 -16.53 -3.69
N PRO A 115 6.85 -15.20 -3.51
CA PRO A 115 8.07 -14.69 -2.88
C PRO A 115 8.31 -15.25 -1.49
N SER A 116 7.30 -15.27 -0.62
CA SER A 116 7.40 -15.85 0.73
C SER A 116 7.72 -17.34 0.68
N ARG A 117 7.08 -18.10 -0.20
CA ARG A 117 7.35 -19.54 -0.35
C ARG A 117 8.76 -19.82 -0.87
N ALA A 118 9.25 -19.04 -1.82
CA ALA A 118 10.59 -19.17 -2.36
C ALA A 118 11.68 -18.91 -1.31
N ILE A 119 11.48 -17.93 -0.43
CA ILE A 119 12.42 -17.53 0.60
C ILE A 119 12.37 -18.49 1.81
N PHE A 120 11.18 -18.75 2.33
CA PHE A 120 11.00 -19.41 3.63
C PHE A 120 10.64 -20.89 3.54
N ARG A 121 10.37 -21.42 2.34
CA ARG A 121 10.01 -22.83 2.10
C ARG A 121 8.82 -23.28 2.96
N ALA A 122 9.07 -24.15 3.94
CA ALA A 122 8.05 -24.69 4.85
C ALA A 122 7.78 -23.80 6.07
N LEU A 123 8.55 -22.74 6.30
CA LEU A 123 8.31 -21.80 7.39
C LEU A 123 7.15 -20.86 7.02
N ASN A 124 6.20 -20.71 7.93
CA ASN A 124 5.17 -19.69 7.83
C ASN A 124 5.73 -18.35 8.35
N PHE A 125 6.27 -17.54 7.45
CA PHE A 125 6.64 -16.16 7.77
C PHE A 125 5.38 -15.32 7.95
N ALA A 126 5.38 -14.42 8.93
CA ALA A 126 4.25 -13.52 9.23
C ALA A 126 4.61 -12.08 8.80
N PRO A 127 4.28 -11.67 7.56
CA PRO A 127 4.49 -10.30 7.12
C PRO A 127 3.66 -9.34 7.99
N CYS A 128 4.30 -8.37 8.63
CA CYS A 128 3.64 -7.42 9.53
C CYS A 128 4.14 -5.98 9.32
N ALA A 129 3.26 -5.04 9.66
CA ALA A 129 3.55 -3.62 9.62
C ALA A 129 4.56 -3.22 10.70
N ASP A 130 5.25 -2.10 10.46
CA ASP A 130 5.96 -1.37 11.52
C ASP A 130 4.95 -0.86 12.56
N PHE A 131 5.16 -1.19 13.82
CA PHE A 131 4.22 -0.87 14.90
C PHE A 131 4.10 0.64 15.13
N GLY A 132 5.19 1.39 14.99
CA GLY A 132 5.17 2.85 15.13
C GLY A 132 4.32 3.51 14.04
N LEU A 133 4.51 3.11 12.77
CA LEU A 133 3.68 3.59 11.66
C LEU A 133 2.21 3.21 11.83
N LEU A 134 1.93 1.97 12.24
CA LEU A 134 0.57 1.50 12.47
C LEU A 134 -0.15 2.31 13.53
N THR A 135 0.52 2.57 14.66
CA THR A 135 -0.02 3.35 15.77
C THR A 135 -0.26 4.80 15.34
N ALA A 136 0.70 5.41 14.67
CA ALA A 136 0.59 6.77 14.16
C ALA A 136 -0.56 6.91 13.14
N ALA A 137 -0.70 5.96 12.22
CA ALA A 137 -1.79 5.94 11.25
C ALA A 137 -3.17 5.80 11.93
N HIS A 138 -3.28 4.95 12.96
CA HIS A 138 -4.52 4.82 13.71
C HIS A 138 -4.90 6.14 14.40
N GLN A 139 -3.95 6.81 15.05
CA GLN A 139 -4.18 8.11 15.70
C GLN A 139 -4.56 9.19 14.66
N ALA A 140 -3.89 9.20 13.51
CA ALA A 140 -4.23 10.11 12.42
C ALA A 140 -5.66 9.88 11.90
N ALA A 141 -6.06 8.63 11.67
CA ALA A 141 -7.41 8.29 11.23
C ALA A 141 -8.49 8.75 12.22
N LEU A 142 -8.27 8.54 13.52
CA LEU A 142 -9.18 9.02 14.57
C LEU A 142 -9.29 10.55 14.57
N LYS A 143 -8.16 11.25 14.41
CA LYS A 143 -8.12 12.73 14.37
C LYS A 143 -8.82 13.29 13.13
N ILE A 144 -8.69 12.64 11.99
CA ILE A 144 -9.36 13.00 10.73
C ILE A 144 -10.87 12.66 10.81
N GLY A 145 -11.25 11.71 11.65
CA GLY A 145 -12.63 11.30 11.84
C GLY A 145 -13.14 10.32 10.76
N VAL A 146 -12.23 9.51 10.19
CA VAL A 146 -12.62 8.49 9.20
C VAL A 146 -12.84 7.13 9.87
N PRO A 147 -13.82 6.33 9.40
CA PRO A 147 -13.97 4.95 9.85
C PRO A 147 -12.69 4.16 9.56
N VAL A 148 -12.12 3.55 10.60
CA VAL A 148 -10.84 2.84 10.49
C VAL A 148 -10.91 1.47 11.16
N HIS A 149 -10.39 0.46 10.48
CA HIS A 149 -10.24 -0.92 10.98
C HIS A 149 -8.77 -1.29 11.01
N VAL A 150 -8.34 -2.00 12.05
CA VAL A 150 -6.96 -2.50 12.18
C VAL A 150 -7.01 -4.02 12.31
N GLY A 151 -6.26 -4.74 11.48
CA GLY A 151 -6.22 -6.19 11.56
C GLY A 151 -5.49 -6.88 10.42
N GLY A 152 -5.66 -8.20 10.36
CA GLY A 152 -5.08 -9.03 9.32
C GLY A 152 -5.80 -8.86 7.98
N ILE A 153 -5.03 -8.86 6.91
CA ILE A 153 -5.53 -8.83 5.53
C ILE A 153 -4.96 -10.00 4.72
N TYR A 154 -5.42 -10.14 3.50
CA TYR A 154 -4.91 -11.14 2.57
C TYR A 154 -4.37 -10.48 1.30
N SER A 155 -3.12 -10.78 0.94
CA SER A 155 -2.50 -10.40 -0.33
C SER A 155 -2.55 -11.57 -1.31
N SER A 156 -3.35 -11.43 -2.37
CA SER A 156 -3.55 -12.45 -3.38
C SER A 156 -2.64 -12.24 -4.61
N ASP A 157 -2.15 -13.34 -5.20
CA ASP A 157 -1.51 -13.29 -6.53
C ASP A 157 -2.53 -13.32 -7.68
N THR A 158 -3.81 -13.60 -7.37
CA THR A 158 -4.87 -13.78 -8.35
C THR A 158 -6.03 -12.82 -8.05
N PHE A 159 -6.36 -11.94 -9.00
CA PHE A 159 -7.52 -11.04 -8.86
C PHE A 159 -8.84 -11.79 -9.11
N TYR A 160 -8.89 -12.57 -10.18
CA TYR A 160 -10.04 -13.42 -10.50
C TYR A 160 -9.82 -14.80 -9.89
N ASP A 161 -10.18 -14.96 -8.60
CA ASP A 161 -10.04 -16.21 -7.87
C ASP A 161 -11.39 -16.92 -7.77
N GLU A 162 -11.46 -18.12 -8.32
CA GLU A 162 -12.68 -18.93 -8.33
C GLU A 162 -12.87 -19.76 -7.05
N ARG A 163 -11.93 -19.67 -6.08
CA ARG A 163 -11.94 -20.45 -4.83
C ARG A 163 -12.81 -19.78 -3.77
N GLN A 164 -14.10 -20.03 -3.84
CA GLN A 164 -15.05 -19.53 -2.85
C GLN A 164 -14.74 -20.05 -1.43
N ASP A 165 -14.28 -21.28 -1.29
CA ASP A 165 -13.89 -21.88 -0.03
C ASP A 165 -12.77 -21.11 0.68
N LEU A 166 -11.82 -20.52 -0.05
CA LEU A 166 -10.77 -19.70 0.55
C LEU A 166 -11.33 -18.40 1.12
N SER A 167 -12.20 -17.72 0.38
CA SER A 167 -12.84 -16.49 0.84
C SER A 167 -13.66 -16.73 2.11
N ASP A 168 -14.42 -17.83 2.16
CA ASP A 168 -15.19 -18.23 3.33
C ASP A 168 -14.29 -18.50 4.56
N GLN A 169 -13.16 -19.18 4.36
CA GLN A 169 -12.21 -19.43 5.44
C GLN A 169 -11.55 -18.14 5.93
N LEU A 170 -11.11 -17.27 5.02
CA LEU A 170 -10.54 -15.97 5.39
C LEU A 170 -11.52 -15.12 6.19
N GLN A 171 -12.80 -15.09 5.76
CA GLN A 171 -13.85 -14.40 6.48
C GLN A 171 -14.06 -14.96 7.91
N ARG A 172 -14.17 -16.29 8.04
CA ARG A 172 -14.36 -16.97 9.34
C ARG A 172 -13.21 -16.72 10.32
N HIS A 173 -12.00 -16.48 9.80
CA HIS A 173 -10.81 -16.19 10.59
C HIS A 173 -10.54 -14.70 10.77
N GLY A 174 -11.51 -13.83 10.43
CA GLY A 174 -11.46 -12.40 10.72
C GLY A 174 -10.57 -11.58 9.78
N THR A 175 -10.19 -12.11 8.61
CA THR A 175 -9.48 -11.32 7.59
C THR A 175 -10.37 -10.18 7.12
N LEU A 176 -9.86 -8.93 7.21
CA LEU A 176 -10.66 -7.73 6.95
C LEU A 176 -10.93 -7.50 5.47
N CYS A 177 -9.91 -7.67 4.64
CA CYS A 177 -10.00 -7.38 3.21
C CYS A 177 -8.93 -8.15 2.42
N VAL A 178 -9.08 -8.14 1.09
CA VAL A 178 -8.11 -8.67 0.13
C VAL A 178 -7.54 -7.54 -0.74
N GLU A 179 -6.22 -7.60 -0.99
CA GLU A 179 -5.48 -6.77 -1.92
C GLU A 179 -4.34 -7.60 -2.52
N MET A 180 -3.32 -7.02 -3.15
CA MET A 180 -2.37 -7.81 -3.94
C MET A 180 -0.88 -7.53 -3.65
N GLU A 181 -0.49 -6.72 -2.64
CA GLU A 181 0.92 -6.26 -2.52
C GLU A 181 1.48 -6.20 -1.10
N ALA A 182 0.67 -6.02 -0.07
CA ALA A 182 1.13 -5.70 1.28
C ALA A 182 2.06 -6.77 1.88
N ALA A 183 1.81 -8.05 1.61
CA ALA A 183 2.65 -9.14 2.12
C ALA A 183 4.09 -9.05 1.59
N GLU A 184 4.26 -8.71 0.32
CA GLU A 184 5.59 -8.53 -0.27
C GLU A 184 6.28 -7.28 0.27
N LEU A 185 5.55 -6.16 0.39
CA LEU A 185 6.09 -4.93 0.98
C LEU A 185 6.64 -5.18 2.38
N TYR A 186 5.88 -5.85 3.24
CA TYR A 186 6.31 -6.16 4.61
C TYR A 186 7.49 -7.13 4.65
N THR A 187 7.51 -8.12 3.76
CA THR A 187 8.62 -9.07 3.64
C THR A 187 9.92 -8.37 3.23
N LEU A 188 9.86 -7.46 2.25
CA LEU A 188 11.02 -6.67 1.83
C LEU A 188 11.46 -5.69 2.91
N ALA A 189 10.53 -5.00 3.57
CA ALA A 189 10.84 -4.08 4.65
C ALA A 189 11.58 -4.80 5.80
N ALA A 190 11.09 -5.97 6.20
CA ALA A 190 11.76 -6.81 7.21
C ALA A 190 13.18 -7.20 6.77
N ARG A 191 13.35 -7.64 5.50
CA ARG A 191 14.65 -8.03 4.95
C ARG A 191 15.67 -6.88 4.98
N TYR A 192 15.23 -5.67 4.67
CA TYR A 192 16.09 -4.50 4.56
C TYR A 192 16.09 -3.62 5.81
N GLN A 193 15.42 -4.04 6.88
CA GLN A 193 15.28 -3.26 8.13
C GLN A 193 14.69 -1.87 7.86
N ARG A 194 13.60 -1.83 7.09
CA ARG A 194 12.87 -0.61 6.74
C ARG A 194 11.50 -0.62 7.40
N ARG A 195 10.91 0.56 7.53
CA ARG A 195 9.56 0.74 8.07
C ARG A 195 8.55 0.60 6.93
N ALA A 196 7.50 -0.20 7.13
CA ALA A 196 6.44 -0.32 6.15
C ALA A 196 5.05 -0.40 6.79
N LEU A 197 4.05 0.13 6.07
CA LEU A 197 2.64 0.06 6.40
C LEU A 197 1.81 -0.02 5.10
N ALA A 198 0.70 -0.73 5.12
CA ALA A 198 -0.34 -0.60 4.10
C ALA A 198 -1.58 0.06 4.72
N VAL A 199 -1.94 1.20 4.14
CA VAL A 199 -3.18 1.94 4.40
C VAL A 199 -4.06 1.75 3.19
N LEU A 200 -5.23 1.17 3.39
CA LEU A 200 -6.10 0.71 2.30
C LEU A 200 -7.46 1.39 2.40
N THR A 201 -8.05 1.76 1.28
CA THR A 201 -9.47 2.13 1.21
C THR A 201 -10.26 1.00 0.57
N ILE A 202 -11.38 0.64 1.19
CA ILE A 202 -12.29 -0.34 0.63
C ILE A 202 -12.97 0.23 -0.61
N SER A 203 -12.68 -0.40 -1.75
CA SER A 203 -13.25 -0.02 -3.06
C SER A 203 -14.46 -0.84 -3.46
N ASP A 204 -14.55 -2.06 -2.94
CA ASP A 204 -15.60 -3.03 -3.22
C ASP A 204 -15.79 -4.00 -2.05
N HIS A 205 -16.92 -4.67 -2.04
CA HIS A 205 -17.28 -5.59 -0.96
C HIS A 205 -17.60 -6.98 -1.55
N ILE A 206 -16.75 -7.96 -1.25
CA ILE A 206 -16.84 -9.32 -1.84
C ILE A 206 -18.15 -10.02 -1.51
N LEU A 207 -18.79 -9.69 -0.36
CA LEU A 207 -20.01 -10.37 0.09
C LEU A 207 -21.31 -9.73 -0.39
N THR A 208 -21.29 -8.45 -0.81
CA THR A 208 -22.50 -7.69 -1.16
C THR A 208 -22.53 -7.15 -2.57
N ASP A 209 -21.46 -7.37 -3.34
CA ASP A 209 -21.24 -6.84 -4.70
C ASP A 209 -21.28 -5.30 -4.78
N ASP A 210 -21.26 -4.59 -3.64
CA ASP A 210 -21.12 -3.14 -3.60
C ASP A 210 -19.73 -2.76 -4.12
N ALA A 211 -19.66 -1.81 -5.06
CA ALA A 211 -18.39 -1.38 -5.61
C ALA A 211 -18.40 0.11 -6.01
N LEU A 212 -17.24 0.75 -5.86
CA LEU A 212 -17.03 2.09 -6.40
C LEU A 212 -16.82 2.04 -7.91
N PRO A 213 -17.39 3.00 -8.68
CA PRO A 213 -17.04 3.18 -10.08
C PRO A 213 -15.53 3.37 -10.28
N ALA A 214 -15.00 2.96 -11.44
CA ALA A 214 -13.56 3.02 -11.73
C ALA A 214 -12.97 4.43 -11.55
N GLU A 215 -13.68 5.48 -12.02
CA GLU A 215 -13.28 6.88 -11.86
C GLU A 215 -13.12 7.30 -10.40
N GLN A 216 -14.00 6.82 -9.52
CA GLN A 216 -13.91 7.11 -8.08
C GLN A 216 -12.76 6.36 -7.41
N ARG A 217 -12.35 5.19 -7.92
CA ARG A 217 -11.18 4.44 -7.41
C ARG A 217 -9.86 5.17 -7.66
N GLU A 218 -9.80 6.08 -8.62
CA GLU A 218 -8.60 6.88 -8.88
C GLU A 218 -8.47 8.05 -7.92
N THR A 219 -9.58 8.77 -7.65
CA THR A 219 -9.55 10.12 -7.08
C THR A 219 -10.26 10.30 -5.73
N SER A 220 -10.99 9.29 -5.22
CA SER A 220 -11.81 9.47 -4.00
C SER A 220 -11.14 9.03 -2.70
N PHE A 221 -9.88 8.62 -2.73
CA PHE A 221 -9.18 8.04 -1.57
C PHE A 221 -8.35 9.06 -0.78
N GLY A 222 -8.81 10.30 -0.70
CA GLY A 222 -8.09 11.40 -0.04
C GLY A 222 -7.78 11.12 1.43
N ALA A 223 -8.73 10.59 2.19
CA ALA A 223 -8.55 10.27 3.60
C ALA A 223 -7.41 9.26 3.84
N MET A 224 -7.33 8.21 3.01
CA MET A 224 -6.25 7.23 3.06
C MET A 224 -4.87 7.88 2.86
N VAL A 225 -4.76 8.76 1.86
CA VAL A 225 -3.49 9.45 1.57
C VAL A 225 -3.11 10.38 2.72
N GLU A 226 -4.07 11.11 3.28
CA GLU A 226 -3.85 11.99 4.42
C GLU A 226 -3.41 11.20 5.66
N VAL A 227 -4.09 10.09 5.99
CA VAL A 227 -3.68 9.18 7.08
C VAL A 227 -2.26 8.69 6.88
N ALA A 228 -1.89 8.27 5.67
CA ALA A 228 -0.54 7.79 5.37
C ALA A 228 0.53 8.89 5.53
N LEU A 229 0.25 10.11 5.07
CA LEU A 229 1.15 11.25 5.18
C LEU A 229 1.32 11.70 6.65
N GLU A 230 0.24 11.78 7.42
CA GLU A 230 0.32 12.10 8.86
C GLU A 230 1.12 11.04 9.62
N ALA A 231 0.90 9.75 9.33
CA ALA A 231 1.62 8.67 9.98
C ALA A 231 3.12 8.66 9.67
N ALA A 232 3.50 9.09 8.50
CA ALA A 232 4.90 9.07 8.05
C ALA A 232 5.80 10.00 8.89
N PHE A 233 5.23 11.06 9.47
CA PHE A 233 5.96 12.13 10.18
C PHE A 233 5.49 12.37 11.63
N ALA A 234 4.81 11.39 12.21
CA ALA A 234 4.36 11.43 13.61
C ALA A 234 5.48 11.05 14.59
#